data_ee1788a031e01d300b81ef8021684739
#
_entry.id   ee1788a031e01d300b81ef8021684739
#
_cell.length_a   1.000
_cell.length_b   1.000
_cell.length_c   1.000
_cell.angle_alpha   90.00
_cell.angle_beta   90.00
_cell.angle_gamma   90.00
#
_symmetry.space_group_name_H-M   'P 1'
#
loop_
_entity.id
_entity.type
_entity.pdbx_description
1 polymer ?
#
loop_
_entity_poly.entity_id
_entity_poly.type
_entity_poly.pdbx_seq_one_letter_code
_entity_poly.pdbx_strand_id
1 'polypeptide(L)'
;MLYISPLRALAFDIEKNLRAPLKGIEFAAERLGEGFTAPEVGMRTGDTPSNDRQKLIRRPPDLLITTPESLYLMCTSAARETLIGVETVIIDEIHAMATTKRGAHLALTLERLELIAEKPPQRIGLSATQRPLEEIAEFLGGFSEPGVRRPVKIVDAGIRKDLEVEVVIPLEDMSKLGQRQPVDLQSGTAGFGMGDSRSSIWPSIYPEILKRILANRTTIIFCNARRAAERLAAKLNELAVQEGIPGIVDPETGHMVEELVRAHHGSLAREQRVVIEDQLKRGELRAIVATSSLELGI
;
A
#
# COMPACT_ATOMS: atom_id res chain seq x y z
N MET A 1 -5.86 -23.06 2.90
CA MET A 1 -6.24 -21.81 2.20
C MET A 1 -5.00 -21.03 1.83
N LEU A 2 -4.99 -20.38 0.66
CA LEU A 2 -3.86 -19.60 0.16
C LEU A 2 -4.30 -18.12 -0.02
N TYR A 3 -3.53 -17.18 0.53
CA TYR A 3 -3.77 -15.75 0.39
C TYR A 3 -2.61 -15.11 -0.39
N ILE A 4 -2.89 -14.51 -1.53
CA ILE A 4 -1.89 -13.93 -2.44
C ILE A 4 -1.99 -12.41 -2.36
N SER A 5 -0.94 -11.79 -1.84
CA SER A 5 -0.83 -10.33 -1.77
C SER A 5 0.14 -9.80 -2.83
N PRO A 6 -0.17 -8.71 -3.54
CA PRO A 6 0.71 -8.14 -4.56
C PRO A 6 1.98 -7.52 -3.97
N LEU A 7 1.95 -7.13 -2.69
CA LEU A 7 3.05 -6.48 -2.00
C LEU A 7 3.44 -7.22 -0.72
N ARG A 8 4.74 -7.28 -0.44
CA ARG A 8 5.27 -7.88 0.79
C ARG A 8 4.81 -7.15 2.05
N ALA A 9 4.77 -5.80 2.01
CA ALA A 9 4.31 -4.99 3.12
C ALA A 9 2.86 -5.34 3.49
N LEU A 10 1.99 -5.40 2.50
CA LEU A 10 0.59 -5.78 2.68
C LEU A 10 0.45 -7.20 3.25
N ALA A 11 1.29 -8.15 2.79
CA ALA A 11 1.31 -9.51 3.33
C ALA A 11 1.60 -9.54 4.85
N PHE A 12 2.52 -8.69 5.33
CA PHE A 12 2.81 -8.56 6.76
C PHE A 12 1.65 -7.96 7.55
N ASP A 13 1.01 -6.93 7.01
CA ASP A 13 -0.15 -6.29 7.66
C ASP A 13 -1.32 -7.26 7.77
N ILE A 14 -1.57 -8.05 6.74
CA ILE A 14 -2.60 -9.10 6.75
C ILE A 14 -2.29 -10.14 7.82
N GLU A 15 -1.06 -10.64 7.89
CA GLU A 15 -0.66 -11.59 8.93
C GLU A 15 -0.93 -11.04 10.33
N LYS A 16 -0.50 -9.80 10.60
CA LYS A 16 -0.71 -9.11 11.88
C LYS A 16 -2.20 -8.95 12.20
N ASN A 17 -2.98 -8.51 11.21
CA ASN A 17 -4.41 -8.25 11.35
C ASN A 17 -5.25 -9.52 11.52
N LEU A 18 -4.79 -10.67 11.02
CA LEU A 18 -5.46 -11.96 11.22
C LEU A 18 -5.21 -12.55 12.61
N ARG A 19 -4.01 -12.39 13.16
CA ARG A 19 -3.64 -13.01 14.44
C ARG A 19 -4.48 -12.50 15.62
N ALA A 20 -4.80 -11.21 15.67
CA ALA A 20 -5.56 -10.62 16.77
C ALA A 20 -7.02 -11.11 16.81
N PRO A 21 -7.81 -11.09 15.70
CA PRO A 21 -9.14 -11.67 15.68
C PRO A 21 -9.17 -13.18 15.97
N LEU A 22 -8.21 -13.95 15.44
CA LEU A 22 -8.15 -15.39 15.72
C LEU A 22 -7.96 -15.69 17.20
N LYS A 23 -7.07 -14.98 17.89
CA LYS A 23 -6.95 -15.07 19.35
C LYS A 23 -8.23 -14.64 20.08
N GLY A 24 -8.88 -13.58 19.62
CA GLY A 24 -10.16 -13.14 20.18
C GLY A 24 -11.25 -14.21 20.08
N ILE A 25 -11.33 -14.91 18.95
CA ILE A 25 -12.25 -16.02 18.74
C ILE A 25 -11.91 -17.19 19.67
N GLU A 26 -10.62 -17.55 19.79
CA GLU A 26 -10.14 -18.61 20.69
C GLU A 26 -10.55 -18.35 22.14
N PHE A 27 -10.30 -17.13 22.66
CA PHE A 27 -10.76 -16.75 24.01
C PHE A 27 -12.27 -16.74 24.17
N ALA A 28 -13.01 -16.33 23.13
CA ALA A 28 -14.46 -16.35 23.17
C ALA A 28 -15.01 -17.80 23.23
N ALA A 29 -14.43 -18.70 22.43
CA ALA A 29 -14.81 -20.12 22.41
C ALA A 29 -14.51 -20.79 23.76
N GLU A 30 -13.32 -20.56 24.35
CA GLU A 30 -12.98 -21.06 25.69
C GLU A 30 -14.01 -20.60 26.76
N ARG A 31 -14.40 -19.32 26.72
CA ARG A 31 -15.42 -18.80 27.65
C ARG A 31 -16.80 -19.43 27.49
N LEU A 32 -17.13 -19.85 26.28
CA LEU A 32 -18.39 -20.50 25.95
C LEU A 32 -18.35 -22.02 26.17
N GLY A 33 -17.16 -22.58 26.49
CA GLY A 33 -16.97 -24.02 26.61
C GLY A 33 -16.99 -24.75 25.26
N GLU A 34 -16.79 -24.01 24.16
CA GLU A 34 -16.78 -24.54 22.81
C GLU A 34 -15.34 -24.95 22.42
N GLY A 35 -15.20 -26.10 21.77
CA GLY A 35 -13.92 -26.55 21.21
C GLY A 35 -13.58 -25.78 19.95
N PHE A 36 -12.61 -24.86 20.01
CA PHE A 36 -12.10 -24.13 18.86
C PHE A 36 -10.58 -24.32 18.77
N THR A 37 -10.10 -24.73 17.60
CA THR A 37 -8.68 -24.73 17.27
C THR A 37 -8.41 -23.61 16.27
N ALA A 38 -7.62 -22.62 16.68
CA ALA A 38 -7.26 -21.52 15.79
C ALA A 38 -6.44 -22.03 14.61
N PRO A 39 -6.77 -21.65 13.36
CA PRO A 39 -5.98 -22.04 12.19
C PRO A 39 -4.56 -21.49 12.29
N GLU A 40 -3.59 -22.32 11.91
CA GLU A 40 -2.19 -21.90 11.85
C GLU A 40 -1.95 -20.99 10.65
N VAL A 41 -1.47 -19.77 10.92
CA VAL A 41 -1.15 -18.79 9.88
C VAL A 41 0.35 -18.75 9.63
N GLY A 42 0.75 -18.98 8.38
CA GLY A 42 2.13 -18.89 7.93
C GLY A 42 2.31 -17.89 6.81
N MET A 43 3.52 -17.37 6.65
CA MET A 43 3.85 -16.45 5.58
C MET A 43 5.12 -16.89 4.84
N ARG A 44 5.03 -16.86 3.49
CA ARG A 44 6.18 -17.11 2.61
C ARG A 44 6.28 -16.04 1.53
N THR A 45 7.30 -15.22 1.63
CA THR A 45 7.65 -14.18 0.66
C THR A 45 9.10 -14.36 0.18
N GLY A 46 9.57 -13.45 -0.69
CA GLY A 46 10.97 -13.42 -1.09
C GLY A 46 11.95 -13.25 0.08
N ASP A 47 11.50 -12.59 1.16
CA ASP A 47 12.33 -12.27 2.34
C ASP A 47 12.30 -13.39 3.43
N THR A 48 11.47 -14.41 3.26
CA THR A 48 11.39 -15.52 4.22
C THR A 48 12.71 -16.32 4.24
N PRO A 49 13.38 -16.45 5.40
CA PRO A 49 14.63 -17.19 5.53
C PRO A 49 14.51 -18.65 5.10
N SER A 50 15.60 -19.24 4.64
CA SER A 50 15.63 -20.62 4.16
C SER A 50 15.14 -21.64 5.21
N ASN A 51 15.54 -21.47 6.48
CA ASN A 51 15.11 -22.32 7.57
C ASN A 51 13.58 -22.29 7.79
N ASP A 52 12.99 -21.10 7.69
CA ASP A 52 11.55 -20.94 7.86
C ASP A 52 10.78 -21.50 6.67
N ARG A 53 11.32 -21.36 5.44
CA ARG A 53 10.75 -22.06 4.27
C ARG A 53 10.74 -23.58 4.44
N GLN A 54 11.79 -24.15 5.03
CA GLN A 54 11.84 -25.59 5.31
C GLN A 54 10.83 -26.01 6.38
N LYS A 55 10.62 -25.18 7.42
CA LYS A 55 9.57 -25.42 8.42
C LYS A 55 8.19 -25.45 7.80
N LEU A 56 7.88 -24.50 6.91
CA LEU A 56 6.61 -24.44 6.19
C LEU A 56 6.37 -25.66 5.29
N ILE A 57 7.44 -26.27 4.75
CA ILE A 57 7.31 -27.50 3.98
C ILE A 57 7.02 -28.69 4.88
N ARG A 58 7.69 -28.78 6.05
CA ARG A 58 7.50 -29.90 6.99
C ARG A 58 6.16 -29.84 7.70
N ARG A 59 5.69 -28.65 7.99
CA ARG A 59 4.42 -28.38 8.67
C ARG A 59 3.70 -27.23 7.95
N PRO A 60 2.91 -27.57 6.91
CA PRO A 60 2.14 -26.57 6.18
C PRO A 60 1.10 -25.89 7.08
N PRO A 61 0.99 -24.57 7.05
CA PRO A 61 -0.05 -23.86 7.81
C PRO A 61 -1.42 -24.02 7.15
N ASP A 62 -2.49 -23.85 7.92
CA ASP A 62 -3.86 -23.88 7.42
C ASP A 62 -4.15 -22.70 6.48
N LEU A 63 -3.56 -21.54 6.79
CA LEU A 63 -3.60 -20.33 5.98
C LEU A 63 -2.18 -19.88 5.65
N LEU A 64 -1.83 -19.90 4.37
CA LEU A 64 -0.53 -19.44 3.88
C LEU A 64 -0.68 -18.11 3.15
N ILE A 65 -0.02 -17.07 3.65
CA ILE A 65 0.09 -15.76 3.00
C ILE A 65 1.35 -15.73 2.14
N THR A 66 1.22 -15.34 0.87
CA THR A 66 2.34 -15.36 -0.07
C THR A 66 2.25 -14.25 -1.11
N THR A 67 3.28 -14.13 -1.97
CA THR A 67 3.28 -13.26 -3.14
C THR A 67 3.22 -14.07 -4.43
N PRO A 68 2.80 -13.47 -5.56
CA PRO A 68 2.73 -14.16 -6.86
C PRO A 68 4.00 -14.91 -7.23
N GLU A 69 5.15 -14.26 -7.04
CA GLU A 69 6.46 -14.83 -7.36
C GLU A 69 6.82 -16.00 -6.45
N SER A 70 6.48 -15.89 -5.17
CA SER A 70 6.74 -16.96 -4.20
C SER A 70 5.85 -18.17 -4.47
N LEU A 71 4.59 -17.97 -4.85
CA LEU A 71 3.70 -19.07 -5.25
C LEU A 71 4.25 -19.81 -6.47
N TYR A 72 4.71 -19.10 -7.49
CA TYR A 72 5.33 -19.71 -8.66
C TYR A 72 6.52 -20.60 -8.25
N LEU A 73 7.41 -20.09 -7.39
CA LEU A 73 8.55 -20.87 -6.89
C LEU A 73 8.11 -22.09 -6.07
N MET A 74 6.98 -22.00 -5.37
CA MET A 74 6.42 -23.17 -4.68
C MET A 74 5.92 -24.22 -5.66
N CYS A 75 5.20 -23.82 -6.70
CA CYS A 75 4.72 -24.76 -7.73
C CYS A 75 5.84 -25.54 -8.43
N THR A 76 7.04 -24.96 -8.48
CA THR A 76 8.21 -25.51 -9.22
C THR A 76 9.31 -26.09 -8.32
N SER A 77 9.05 -26.27 -7.03
CA SER A 77 10.02 -26.78 -6.05
C SER A 77 9.43 -27.89 -5.17
N ALA A 78 10.21 -28.43 -4.24
CA ALA A 78 9.73 -29.41 -3.25
C ALA A 78 8.53 -28.87 -2.42
N ALA A 79 8.33 -27.57 -2.32
CA ALA A 79 7.16 -26.98 -1.68
C ALA A 79 5.84 -27.25 -2.42
N ARG A 80 5.87 -27.80 -3.64
CA ARG A 80 4.68 -28.16 -4.41
C ARG A 80 3.74 -29.08 -3.63
N GLU A 81 4.30 -30.01 -2.84
CA GLU A 81 3.52 -30.96 -2.05
C GLU A 81 2.61 -30.25 -1.03
N THR A 82 3.02 -29.10 -0.51
CA THR A 82 2.20 -28.31 0.43
C THR A 82 0.99 -27.65 -0.23
N LEU A 83 0.93 -27.63 -1.56
CA LEU A 83 -0.14 -27.00 -2.33
C LEU A 83 -1.26 -27.98 -2.73
N ILE A 84 -1.05 -29.29 -2.54
CA ILE A 84 -2.02 -30.35 -2.94
C ILE A 84 -3.37 -30.15 -2.24
N GLY A 85 -3.36 -29.86 -0.95
CA GLY A 85 -4.57 -29.65 -0.14
C GLY A 85 -5.15 -28.23 -0.18
N VAL A 86 -4.79 -27.39 -1.17
CA VAL A 86 -5.35 -26.03 -1.26
C VAL A 86 -6.76 -26.08 -1.83
N GLU A 87 -7.74 -25.69 -1.02
CA GLU A 87 -9.15 -25.62 -1.39
C GLU A 87 -9.61 -24.22 -1.78
N THR A 88 -8.95 -23.18 -1.28
CA THR A 88 -9.33 -21.78 -1.53
C THR A 88 -8.11 -20.93 -1.78
N VAL A 89 -8.22 -20.05 -2.78
CA VAL A 89 -7.21 -19.04 -3.13
C VAL A 89 -7.85 -17.66 -3.10
N ILE A 90 -7.33 -16.78 -2.27
CA ILE A 90 -7.71 -15.37 -2.21
C ILE A 90 -6.62 -14.55 -2.89
N ILE A 91 -6.99 -13.70 -3.82
CA ILE A 91 -6.09 -12.76 -4.52
C ILE A 91 -6.48 -11.36 -4.10
N ASP A 92 -5.60 -10.75 -3.33
CA ASP A 92 -5.81 -9.39 -2.85
C ASP A 92 -5.37 -8.35 -3.86
N GLU A 93 -6.05 -7.18 -3.85
CA GLU A 93 -5.80 -6.08 -4.79
C GLU A 93 -5.64 -6.56 -6.24
N ILE A 94 -6.51 -7.50 -6.65
CA ILE A 94 -6.42 -8.19 -7.95
C ILE A 94 -6.36 -7.21 -9.13
N HIS A 95 -6.99 -6.05 -9.01
CA HIS A 95 -6.98 -4.99 -10.02
C HIS A 95 -5.56 -4.45 -10.30
N ALA A 96 -4.70 -4.38 -9.28
CA ALA A 96 -3.31 -3.95 -9.44
C ALA A 96 -2.46 -4.96 -10.23
N MET A 97 -2.95 -6.17 -10.38
CA MET A 97 -2.27 -7.26 -11.10
C MET A 97 -2.80 -7.45 -12.52
N ALA A 98 -4.11 -7.37 -12.74
CA ALA A 98 -4.81 -7.84 -13.94
C ALA A 98 -4.22 -7.29 -15.27
N THR A 99 -3.80 -6.02 -15.31
CA THR A 99 -3.26 -5.36 -16.51
C THR A 99 -1.75 -5.46 -16.68
N THR A 100 -1.06 -6.18 -15.78
CA THR A 100 0.41 -6.19 -15.73
C THR A 100 1.01 -7.52 -16.19
N LYS A 101 2.31 -7.49 -16.53
CA LYS A 101 3.07 -8.72 -16.80
C LYS A 101 3.11 -9.66 -15.57
N ARG A 102 3.10 -9.10 -14.36
CA ARG A 102 3.01 -9.88 -13.12
C ARG A 102 1.66 -10.60 -13.03
N GLY A 103 0.59 -9.94 -13.45
CA GLY A 103 -0.73 -10.55 -13.51
C GLY A 103 -0.80 -11.69 -14.53
N ALA A 104 -0.28 -11.51 -15.73
CA ALA A 104 -0.21 -12.60 -16.70
C ALA A 104 0.56 -13.83 -16.15
N HIS A 105 1.66 -13.59 -15.44
CA HIS A 105 2.42 -14.63 -14.77
C HIS A 105 1.62 -15.29 -13.62
N LEU A 106 0.87 -14.50 -12.84
CA LEU A 106 -0.01 -15.01 -11.78
C LEU A 106 -1.13 -15.87 -12.38
N ALA A 107 -1.80 -15.42 -13.44
CA ALA A 107 -2.85 -16.19 -14.10
C ALA A 107 -2.36 -17.59 -14.51
N LEU A 108 -1.19 -17.67 -15.15
CA LEU A 108 -0.58 -18.95 -15.50
C LEU A 108 -0.20 -19.77 -14.25
N THR A 109 0.20 -19.12 -13.17
CA THR A 109 0.55 -19.81 -11.92
C THR A 109 -0.69 -20.38 -11.23
N LEU A 110 -1.84 -19.71 -11.33
CA LEU A 110 -3.12 -20.20 -10.82
C LEU A 110 -3.60 -21.45 -11.59
N GLU A 111 -3.42 -21.49 -12.90
CA GLU A 111 -3.71 -22.68 -13.68
C GLU A 111 -2.78 -23.85 -13.31
N ARG A 112 -1.50 -23.57 -13.05
CA ARG A 112 -0.57 -24.59 -12.51
C ARG A 112 -0.97 -25.09 -11.13
N LEU A 113 -1.42 -24.19 -10.26
CA LEU A 113 -1.89 -24.56 -8.93
C LEU A 113 -3.11 -25.50 -9.04
N GLU A 114 -4.02 -25.25 -9.94
CA GLU A 114 -5.19 -26.11 -10.16
C GLU A 114 -4.80 -27.53 -10.61
N LEU A 115 -3.73 -27.65 -11.43
CA LEU A 115 -3.16 -28.94 -11.80
C LEU A 115 -2.42 -29.66 -10.65
N ILE A 116 -2.03 -28.94 -9.61
CA ILE A 116 -1.33 -29.47 -8.44
C ILE A 116 -2.34 -29.88 -7.35
N ALA A 117 -3.37 -29.06 -7.15
CA ALA A 117 -4.36 -29.27 -6.11
C ALA A 117 -5.19 -30.54 -6.37
N GLU A 118 -5.59 -31.22 -5.31
CA GLU A 118 -6.43 -32.42 -5.38
C GLU A 118 -7.80 -32.14 -6.04
N LYS A 119 -8.33 -30.94 -5.78
CA LYS A 119 -9.57 -30.42 -6.40
C LYS A 119 -9.35 -28.98 -6.88
N PRO A 120 -10.05 -28.54 -7.92
CA PRO A 120 -9.98 -27.14 -8.35
C PRO A 120 -10.26 -26.19 -7.19
N PRO A 121 -9.33 -25.31 -6.80
CA PRO A 121 -9.54 -24.41 -5.68
C PRO A 121 -10.58 -23.34 -6.00
N GLN A 122 -11.40 -22.98 -5.03
CA GLN A 122 -12.23 -21.77 -5.13
C GLN A 122 -11.35 -20.55 -5.26
N ARG A 123 -11.56 -19.73 -6.29
CA ARG A 123 -10.82 -18.48 -6.51
C ARG A 123 -11.65 -17.30 -6.05
N ILE A 124 -11.10 -16.45 -5.19
CA ILE A 124 -11.73 -15.25 -4.64
C ILE A 124 -10.81 -14.06 -4.96
N GLY A 125 -11.32 -13.05 -5.63
CA GLY A 125 -10.61 -11.80 -5.91
C GLY A 125 -11.15 -10.67 -5.05
N LEU A 126 -10.26 -9.98 -4.33
CA LEU A 126 -10.57 -8.75 -3.62
C LEU A 126 -10.07 -7.57 -4.46
N SER A 127 -10.94 -6.62 -4.72
CA SER A 127 -10.63 -5.48 -5.58
C SER A 127 -11.18 -4.20 -5.00
N ALA A 128 -10.42 -3.10 -5.09
CA ALA A 128 -10.97 -1.77 -4.94
C ALA A 128 -11.89 -1.44 -6.14
N THR A 129 -12.49 -0.26 -6.10
CA THR A 129 -13.41 0.23 -7.14
C THR A 129 -12.69 0.46 -8.47
N GLN A 130 -12.61 -0.58 -9.28
CA GLN A 130 -12.11 -0.48 -10.66
C GLN A 130 -13.23 -0.90 -11.63
N ARG A 131 -13.25 -0.29 -12.79
CA ARG A 131 -14.20 -0.62 -13.86
C ARG A 131 -13.45 -0.82 -15.19
N PRO A 132 -13.87 -1.76 -16.05
CA PRO A 132 -15.00 -2.68 -15.82
C PRO A 132 -14.64 -3.84 -14.89
N LEU A 133 -15.57 -4.25 -14.02
CA LEU A 133 -15.39 -5.37 -13.09
C LEU A 133 -15.33 -6.73 -13.81
N GLU A 134 -15.96 -6.81 -14.99
CA GLU A 134 -16.01 -8.00 -15.80
C GLU A 134 -14.62 -8.46 -16.25
N GLU A 135 -13.73 -7.54 -16.62
CA GLU A 135 -12.35 -7.86 -17.00
C GLU A 135 -11.57 -8.45 -15.82
N ILE A 136 -11.78 -7.93 -14.62
CA ILE A 136 -11.17 -8.46 -13.41
C ILE A 136 -11.71 -9.86 -13.09
N ALA A 137 -13.02 -10.06 -13.27
CA ALA A 137 -13.65 -11.37 -13.08
C ALA A 137 -13.12 -12.39 -14.09
N GLU A 138 -12.96 -12.01 -15.35
CA GLU A 138 -12.38 -12.85 -16.39
C GLU A 138 -10.92 -13.23 -16.08
N PHE A 139 -10.14 -12.27 -15.61
CA PHE A 139 -8.76 -12.51 -15.17
C PHE A 139 -8.71 -13.51 -14.00
N LEU A 140 -9.59 -13.37 -13.01
CA LEU A 140 -9.68 -14.26 -11.84
C LEU A 140 -10.08 -15.70 -12.26
N GLY A 141 -11.13 -15.80 -13.06
CA GLY A 141 -11.70 -17.09 -13.47
C GLY A 141 -10.78 -17.87 -14.39
N GLY A 142 -10.15 -17.21 -15.36
CA GLY A 142 -9.41 -17.89 -16.41
C GLY A 142 -10.30 -18.80 -17.24
N PHE A 143 -9.75 -19.94 -17.69
CA PHE A 143 -10.45 -20.89 -18.56
C PHE A 143 -10.48 -22.27 -17.92
N SER A 144 -11.64 -22.95 -17.97
CA SER A 144 -11.77 -24.37 -17.60
C SER A 144 -11.24 -25.28 -18.70
N GLU A 145 -11.47 -24.89 -19.94
CA GLU A 145 -11.03 -25.56 -21.17
C GLU A 145 -10.68 -24.51 -22.22
N PRO A 146 -9.97 -24.85 -23.32
CA PRO A 146 -9.68 -23.89 -24.38
C PRO A 146 -10.97 -23.21 -24.89
N GLY A 147 -11.06 -21.90 -24.69
CA GLY A 147 -12.18 -21.06 -25.08
C GLY A 147 -13.38 -21.04 -24.13
N VAL A 148 -13.39 -21.82 -23.05
CA VAL A 148 -14.48 -21.86 -22.06
C VAL A 148 -14.05 -21.14 -20.78
N ARG A 149 -14.59 -19.96 -20.52
CA ARG A 149 -14.30 -19.17 -19.31
C ARG A 149 -15.00 -19.76 -18.09
N ARG A 150 -14.32 -19.78 -16.96
CA ARG A 150 -14.95 -20.15 -15.67
C ARG A 150 -15.92 -19.03 -15.25
N PRO A 151 -17.13 -19.37 -14.80
CA PRO A 151 -18.06 -18.39 -14.28
C PRO A 151 -17.54 -17.77 -12.99
N VAL A 152 -17.63 -16.44 -12.87
CA VAL A 152 -17.26 -15.68 -11.67
C VAL A 152 -18.45 -14.84 -11.25
N LYS A 153 -18.82 -14.95 -9.97
CA LYS A 153 -19.85 -14.11 -9.38
C LYS A 153 -19.22 -12.81 -8.89
N ILE A 154 -19.63 -11.70 -9.46
CA ILE A 154 -19.25 -10.36 -9.00
C ILE A 154 -20.17 -9.97 -7.83
N VAL A 155 -19.58 -9.59 -6.70
CA VAL A 155 -20.27 -9.02 -5.54
C VAL A 155 -19.81 -7.60 -5.38
N ASP A 156 -20.62 -6.64 -5.82
CA ASP A 156 -20.39 -5.22 -5.61
C ASP A 156 -21.12 -4.80 -4.33
N ALA A 157 -20.34 -4.47 -3.29
CA ALA A 157 -20.89 -4.06 -1.99
C ALA A 157 -21.64 -2.71 -2.05
N GLY A 158 -21.50 -1.96 -3.15
CA GLY A 158 -22.26 -0.73 -3.41
C GLY A 158 -22.00 0.43 -2.46
N ILE A 159 -21.04 0.30 -1.53
CA ILE A 159 -20.70 1.36 -0.59
C ILE A 159 -19.91 2.44 -1.35
N ARG A 160 -20.62 3.48 -1.78
CA ARG A 160 -19.98 4.68 -2.33
C ARG A 160 -19.66 5.60 -1.14
N LYS A 161 -18.37 5.90 -0.97
CA LYS A 161 -17.98 7.04 -0.13
C LYS A 161 -18.33 8.31 -0.88
N ASP A 162 -18.89 9.29 -0.19
CA ASP A 162 -19.03 10.63 -0.75
C ASP A 162 -17.62 11.19 -0.98
N LEU A 163 -17.30 11.42 -2.25
CA LEU A 163 -16.01 11.96 -2.68
C LEU A 163 -16.23 13.40 -3.16
N GLU A 164 -15.55 14.33 -2.52
CA GLU A 164 -15.40 15.68 -3.04
C GLU A 164 -14.12 15.74 -3.87
N VAL A 165 -14.27 15.92 -5.19
CA VAL A 165 -13.14 15.96 -6.12
C VAL A 165 -12.99 17.39 -6.63
N GLU A 166 -11.85 17.99 -6.38
CA GLU A 166 -11.53 19.35 -6.81
C GLU A 166 -10.25 19.38 -7.66
N VAL A 167 -10.32 20.05 -8.80
CA VAL A 167 -9.13 20.35 -9.61
C VAL A 167 -8.71 21.79 -9.34
N VAL A 168 -7.52 21.95 -8.75
CA VAL A 168 -6.99 23.26 -8.37
C VAL A 168 -5.89 23.68 -9.32
N ILE A 169 -6.04 24.90 -9.86
CA ILE A 169 -5.04 25.56 -10.71
C ILE A 169 -4.44 26.69 -9.89
N PRO A 170 -3.24 26.54 -9.31
CA PRO A 170 -2.66 27.55 -8.42
C PRO A 170 -2.18 28.83 -9.15
N LEU A 171 -2.12 28.80 -10.48
CA LEU A 171 -1.76 29.91 -11.35
C LEU A 171 -2.69 29.95 -12.56
N GLU A 172 -3.50 31.00 -12.69
CA GLU A 172 -4.37 31.19 -13.86
C GLU A 172 -3.58 31.51 -15.14
N ASP A 173 -2.40 32.08 -15.01
CA ASP A 173 -1.57 32.53 -16.14
C ASP A 173 -0.12 32.01 -15.97
N MET A 174 0.25 31.05 -16.80
CA MET A 174 1.59 30.47 -16.84
C MET A 174 2.67 31.45 -17.32
N SER A 175 2.30 32.54 -17.97
CA SER A 175 3.25 33.59 -18.39
C SER A 175 3.73 34.45 -17.21
N LYS A 176 3.03 34.42 -16.09
CA LYS A 176 3.38 35.13 -14.84
C LYS A 176 4.26 34.27 -13.89
N LEU A 177 4.77 33.14 -14.35
CA LEU A 177 5.77 32.36 -13.63
C LEU A 177 6.99 33.25 -13.32
N GLY A 178 7.25 33.49 -12.04
CA GLY A 178 8.39 34.30 -11.59
C GLY A 178 8.07 35.78 -11.24
N GLN A 179 6.83 36.25 -11.35
CA GLN A 179 6.46 37.62 -10.99
C GLN A 179 5.99 37.80 -9.53
N ARG A 180 5.85 36.75 -8.74
CA ARG A 180 5.60 36.88 -7.30
C ARG A 180 6.92 37.17 -6.57
N GLN A 181 6.89 38.21 -5.76
CA GLN A 181 8.00 38.81 -5.03
C GLN A 181 8.96 37.78 -4.42
N PRO A 182 10.27 38.07 -4.46
CA PRO A 182 11.25 37.27 -3.76
C PRO A 182 10.94 37.34 -2.27
N VAL A 183 10.55 36.28 -1.64
CA VAL A 183 10.80 36.10 -0.21
C VAL A 183 12.32 36.07 -0.10
N ASP A 184 12.90 37.05 0.60
CA ASP A 184 14.33 37.21 0.80
C ASP A 184 14.91 35.92 1.41
N LEU A 185 15.46 35.07 0.58
CA LEU A 185 16.26 33.92 0.95
C LEU A 185 17.72 34.36 1.13
N GLN A 186 17.97 35.17 2.16
CA GLN A 186 19.30 35.34 2.71
C GLN A 186 19.52 34.28 3.81
N SER A 187 19.81 33.07 3.42
CA SER A 187 20.64 32.19 4.23
C SER A 187 21.21 31.08 3.32
N GLY A 188 22.54 31.12 3.20
CA GLY A 188 23.29 30.28 2.30
C GLY A 188 23.25 28.81 2.69
N THR A 189 22.95 27.99 1.72
CA THR A 189 23.59 26.69 1.46
C THR A 189 23.61 26.51 -0.05
N ALA A 190 24.74 26.88 -0.63
CA ALA A 190 25.10 26.52 -1.99
C ALA A 190 25.26 25.00 -2.08
N GLY A 191 24.60 24.39 -3.04
CA GLY A 191 24.96 23.05 -3.46
C GLY A 191 23.80 22.21 -3.97
N PHE A 192 23.78 22.05 -5.24
CA PHE A 192 23.14 21.08 -6.13
C PHE A 192 21.93 21.54 -6.95
N GLY A 193 22.26 21.89 -8.22
CA GLY A 193 21.32 21.78 -9.34
C GLY A 193 20.30 22.89 -9.45
N MET A 194 20.74 24.11 -9.69
CA MET A 194 19.90 25.22 -10.14
C MET A 194 19.40 25.00 -11.58
N GLY A 195 18.26 24.30 -11.70
CA GLY A 195 17.34 24.61 -12.79
C GLY A 195 16.63 25.89 -12.42
N ASP A 196 16.66 26.85 -13.31
CA ASP A 196 16.17 28.21 -13.24
C ASP A 196 14.93 28.38 -12.36
N SER A 197 15.07 28.94 -11.14
CA SER A 197 13.99 29.13 -10.16
C SER A 197 12.94 30.15 -10.64
N ARG A 198 13.22 30.86 -11.73
CA ARG A 198 12.34 31.91 -12.31
C ARG A 198 11.16 31.35 -13.11
N SER A 199 11.18 30.05 -13.48
CA SER A 199 10.10 29.41 -14.25
C SER A 199 9.37 28.29 -13.51
N SER A 200 9.56 28.17 -12.20
CA SER A 200 8.96 27.09 -11.42
C SER A 200 7.57 27.43 -10.88
N ILE A 201 6.61 26.54 -11.07
CA ILE A 201 5.25 26.62 -10.51
C ILE A 201 5.20 26.34 -8.99
N TRP A 202 6.20 25.64 -8.45
CA TRP A 202 6.22 25.12 -7.08
C TRP A 202 6.01 26.20 -6.00
N PRO A 203 6.57 27.42 -6.08
CA PRO A 203 6.33 28.48 -5.09
C PRO A 203 4.85 28.84 -4.92
N SER A 204 4.03 28.63 -5.94
CA SER A 204 2.58 28.88 -5.87
C SER A 204 1.79 27.67 -5.37
N ILE A 205 2.36 26.46 -5.50
CA ILE A 205 1.73 25.20 -5.06
C ILE A 205 1.90 24.99 -3.56
N TYR A 206 3.07 25.29 -2.99
CA TYR A 206 3.36 25.00 -1.58
C TYR A 206 2.36 25.64 -0.59
N PRO A 207 2.01 26.94 -0.70
CA PRO A 207 1.05 27.57 0.21
C PRO A 207 -0.34 26.94 0.12
N GLU A 208 -0.78 26.58 -1.10
CA GLU A 208 -2.08 25.93 -1.29
C GLU A 208 -2.13 24.54 -0.67
N ILE A 209 -1.04 23.75 -0.81
CA ILE A 209 -0.94 22.47 -0.14
C ILE A 209 -0.92 22.65 1.38
N LEU A 210 -0.13 23.58 1.91
CA LEU A 210 -0.08 23.85 3.35
C LEU A 210 -1.46 24.21 3.91
N LYS A 211 -2.18 25.10 3.23
CA LYS A 211 -3.55 25.47 3.59
C LYS A 211 -4.47 24.24 3.70
N ARG A 212 -4.38 23.31 2.75
CA ARG A 212 -5.18 22.07 2.75
C ARG A 212 -4.77 21.12 3.88
N ILE A 213 -3.49 21.03 4.19
CA ILE A 213 -3.00 20.24 5.33
C ILE A 213 -3.58 20.79 6.64
N LEU A 214 -3.57 22.11 6.80
CA LEU A 214 -4.06 22.75 8.02
C LEU A 214 -5.59 22.69 8.16
N ALA A 215 -6.32 22.65 7.06
CA ALA A 215 -7.77 22.52 7.04
C ALA A 215 -8.26 21.09 7.36
N ASN A 216 -7.42 20.08 7.23
CA ASN A 216 -7.79 18.68 7.42
C ASN A 216 -7.07 18.06 8.62
N ARG A 217 -7.66 17.01 9.18
CA ARG A 217 -7.04 16.26 10.28
C ARG A 217 -5.80 15.48 9.80
N THR A 218 -5.89 14.88 8.63
CA THR A 218 -4.85 14.05 8.03
C THR A 218 -4.87 14.23 6.51
N THR A 219 -3.72 14.42 5.90
CA THR A 219 -3.58 14.63 4.46
C THR A 219 -2.55 13.67 3.87
N ILE A 220 -2.92 13.01 2.77
CA ILE A 220 -1.99 12.18 1.99
C ILE A 220 -1.75 12.88 0.66
N ILE A 221 -0.48 13.08 0.31
CA ILE A 221 -0.05 13.74 -0.91
C ILE A 221 0.73 12.72 -1.74
N PHE A 222 0.29 12.43 -2.95
CA PHE A 222 1.00 11.51 -3.83
C PHE A 222 1.92 12.24 -4.80
N CYS A 223 3.14 11.73 -4.93
CA CYS A 223 4.16 12.19 -5.85
C CYS A 223 4.70 11.05 -6.71
N ASN A 224 5.05 11.33 -7.98
CA ASN A 224 5.56 10.32 -8.90
C ASN A 224 7.05 9.96 -8.68
N ALA A 225 7.77 10.69 -7.84
CA ALA A 225 9.20 10.47 -7.64
C ALA A 225 9.61 10.64 -6.17
N ARG A 226 10.49 9.76 -5.67
CA ARG A 226 11.03 9.79 -4.29
C ARG A 226 11.65 11.14 -3.93
N ARG A 227 12.51 11.68 -4.82
CA ARG A 227 13.14 13.00 -4.62
C ARG A 227 12.11 14.15 -4.59
N ALA A 228 11.00 14.01 -5.29
CA ALA A 228 9.91 15.00 -5.24
C ALA A 228 9.19 14.93 -3.90
N ALA A 229 8.94 13.73 -3.38
CA ALA A 229 8.32 13.53 -2.08
C ALA A 229 9.18 14.11 -0.95
N GLU A 230 10.48 13.83 -0.92
CA GLU A 230 11.41 14.38 0.07
C GLU A 230 11.49 15.92 0.02
N ARG A 231 11.63 16.48 -1.20
CA ARG A 231 11.69 17.95 -1.37
C ARG A 231 10.39 18.62 -0.96
N LEU A 232 9.25 18.03 -1.32
CA LEU A 232 7.95 18.60 -0.96
C LEU A 232 7.74 18.58 0.55
N ALA A 233 8.07 17.48 1.23
CA ALA A 233 7.98 17.40 2.69
C ALA A 233 8.90 18.44 3.37
N ALA A 234 10.15 18.54 2.93
CA ALA A 234 11.10 19.53 3.46
C ALA A 234 10.58 20.96 3.26
N LYS A 235 10.09 21.32 2.06
CA LYS A 235 9.58 22.67 1.77
C LYS A 235 8.32 23.02 2.54
N LEU A 236 7.41 22.08 2.75
CA LEU A 236 6.21 22.30 3.56
C LEU A 236 6.57 22.50 5.05
N ASN A 237 7.55 21.78 5.58
CA ASN A 237 8.05 21.98 6.93
C ASN A 237 8.76 23.36 7.07
N GLU A 238 9.60 23.75 6.10
CA GLU A 238 10.21 25.08 6.08
C GLU A 238 9.14 26.18 6.09
N LEU A 239 8.10 26.05 5.27
CA LEU A 239 7.01 27.01 5.20
C LEU A 239 6.20 27.04 6.50
N ALA A 240 5.97 25.89 7.13
CA ALA A 240 5.30 25.80 8.43
C ALA A 240 6.10 26.55 9.53
N VAL A 241 7.42 26.50 9.49
CA VAL A 241 8.29 27.25 10.40
C VAL A 241 8.19 28.76 10.12
N GLN A 242 8.23 29.17 8.85
CA GLN A 242 8.12 30.59 8.45
C GLN A 242 6.78 31.19 8.87
N GLU A 243 5.70 30.42 8.80
CA GLU A 243 4.36 30.85 9.19
C GLU A 243 4.10 30.70 10.70
N GLY A 244 5.05 30.14 11.47
CA GLY A 244 4.93 29.98 12.93
C GLY A 244 3.75 29.10 13.34
N ILE A 245 3.53 27.99 12.64
CA ILE A 245 2.35 27.10 12.87
C ILE A 245 2.34 26.59 14.32
N PRO A 246 1.28 26.87 15.12
CA PRO A 246 1.20 26.43 16.51
C PRO A 246 1.27 24.91 16.66
N GLY A 247 2.05 24.41 17.62
CA GLY A 247 2.28 22.97 17.85
C GLY A 247 3.34 22.34 16.97
N ILE A 248 3.76 23.02 15.89
CA ILE A 248 4.84 22.60 15.00
C ILE A 248 6.10 23.41 15.30
N VAL A 249 5.94 24.66 15.69
CA VAL A 249 7.02 25.60 16.01
C VAL A 249 6.92 26.02 17.46
N ASP A 250 8.05 25.98 18.16
CA ASP A 250 8.18 26.52 19.49
C ASP A 250 8.08 28.06 19.42
N PRO A 251 7.11 28.69 20.09
CA PRO A 251 6.88 30.12 20.00
C PRO A 251 8.02 30.97 20.62
N GLU A 252 8.82 30.39 21.53
CA GLU A 252 9.92 31.10 22.17
C GLU A 252 11.22 31.04 21.37
N THR A 253 11.52 29.89 20.78
CA THR A 253 12.77 29.65 20.05
C THR A 253 12.63 29.79 18.54
N GLY A 254 11.41 29.71 18.00
CA GLY A 254 11.14 29.69 16.56
C GLY A 254 11.62 28.42 15.86
N HIS A 255 12.05 27.40 16.61
CA HIS A 255 12.49 26.13 16.04
C HIS A 255 11.35 25.13 15.90
N MET A 256 11.46 24.25 14.91
CA MET A 256 10.51 23.18 14.71
C MET A 256 10.62 22.15 15.84
N VAL A 257 9.52 21.92 16.54
CA VAL A 257 9.40 20.94 17.63
C VAL A 257 8.97 19.59 17.06
N GLU A 258 8.08 19.61 16.06
CA GLU A 258 7.53 18.44 15.44
C GLU A 258 7.41 18.64 13.91
N GLU A 259 7.66 17.59 13.14
CA GLU A 259 7.49 17.62 11.67
C GLU A 259 6.00 17.61 11.32
N LEU A 260 5.54 18.63 10.59
CA LEU A 260 4.18 18.68 10.06
C LEU A 260 3.95 17.61 8.99
N VAL A 261 4.99 17.35 8.18
CA VAL A 261 4.92 16.51 6.99
C VAL A 261 6.12 15.58 6.93
N ARG A 262 5.89 14.29 6.65
CA ARG A 262 6.95 13.31 6.40
C ARG A 262 6.87 12.71 5.01
N ALA A 263 8.03 12.41 4.43
CA ALA A 263 8.08 11.66 3.18
C ALA A 263 7.97 10.15 3.43
N HIS A 264 7.27 9.44 2.53
CA HIS A 264 7.13 7.98 2.57
C HIS A 264 7.38 7.36 1.19
N HIS A 265 8.40 6.53 1.10
CA HIS A 265 8.76 5.84 -0.15
C HIS A 265 9.59 4.58 0.11
N GLY A 266 9.69 3.72 -0.90
CA GLY A 266 10.35 2.42 -0.77
C GLY A 266 11.85 2.41 -0.45
N SER A 267 12.54 3.58 -0.46
CA SER A 267 13.96 3.68 -0.05
C SER A 267 14.18 3.96 1.43
N LEU A 268 13.10 4.30 2.17
CA LEU A 268 13.19 4.42 3.62
C LEU A 268 13.36 3.04 4.25
N ALA A 269 14.09 2.99 5.37
CA ALA A 269 14.17 1.78 6.18
C ALA A 269 12.76 1.31 6.61
N ARG A 270 12.57 0.01 6.70
CA ARG A 270 11.26 -0.58 7.05
C ARG A 270 10.73 -0.03 8.37
N GLU A 271 11.61 0.06 9.37
CA GLU A 271 11.27 0.54 10.72
C GLU A 271 10.74 1.97 10.68
N GLN A 272 11.37 2.84 9.88
CA GLN A 272 10.93 4.22 9.70
C GLN A 272 9.55 4.31 9.04
N ARG A 273 9.29 3.48 8.02
CA ARG A 273 7.98 3.44 7.35
C ARG A 273 6.86 3.06 8.30
N VAL A 274 7.07 2.03 9.12
CA VAL A 274 6.09 1.58 10.12
C VAL A 274 5.79 2.69 11.13
N VAL A 275 6.82 3.42 11.60
CA VAL A 275 6.63 4.53 12.55
C VAL A 275 5.79 5.65 11.89
N ILE A 276 6.10 6.03 10.66
CA ILE A 276 5.37 7.07 9.93
C ILE A 276 3.90 6.67 9.71
N GLU A 277 3.66 5.42 9.31
CA GLU A 277 2.31 4.87 9.11
C GLU A 277 1.50 4.83 10.41
N ASP A 278 2.13 4.42 11.52
CA ASP A 278 1.49 4.41 12.84
C ASP A 278 1.15 5.82 13.33
N GLN A 279 2.04 6.80 13.15
CA GLN A 279 1.80 8.20 13.48
C GLN A 279 0.64 8.78 12.67
N LEU A 280 0.58 8.46 11.37
CA LEU A 280 -0.52 8.87 10.51
C LEU A 280 -1.86 8.29 10.98
N LYS A 281 -1.89 6.98 11.28
CA LYS A 281 -3.09 6.27 11.78
C LYS A 281 -3.60 6.84 13.09
N ARG A 282 -2.71 7.23 13.99
CA ARG A 282 -3.06 7.85 15.29
C ARG A 282 -3.45 9.33 15.14
N GLY A 283 -3.19 9.95 13.99
CA GLY A 283 -3.42 11.37 13.76
C GLY A 283 -2.38 12.26 14.44
N GLU A 284 -1.23 11.70 14.81
CA GLU A 284 -0.06 12.40 15.36
C GLU A 284 0.70 13.14 14.24
N LEU A 285 0.66 12.62 13.01
CA LEU A 285 1.24 13.22 11.82
C LEU A 285 0.13 13.85 10.95
N ARG A 286 0.24 15.15 10.68
CA ARG A 286 -0.76 15.90 9.91
C ARG A 286 -0.76 15.58 8.42
N ALA A 287 0.43 15.31 7.86
CA ALA A 287 0.51 14.98 6.44
C ALA A 287 1.66 14.03 6.12
N ILE A 288 1.47 13.27 5.05
CA ILE A 288 2.48 12.39 4.46
C ILE A 288 2.59 12.65 2.96
N VAL A 289 3.81 12.74 2.48
CA VAL A 289 4.09 12.79 1.03
C VAL A 289 4.60 11.44 0.59
N ALA A 290 3.79 10.73 -0.15
CA ALA A 290 4.05 9.36 -0.55
C ALA A 290 4.30 9.21 -2.05
N THR A 291 5.05 8.19 -2.41
CA THR A 291 5.04 7.64 -3.78
C THR A 291 4.00 6.52 -3.86
N SER A 292 3.94 5.79 -4.97
CA SER A 292 3.04 4.62 -5.14
C SER A 292 3.13 3.55 -4.03
N SER A 293 4.07 3.68 -3.08
CA SER A 293 4.20 2.77 -1.94
C SER A 293 2.97 2.73 -1.01
N LEU A 294 2.13 3.76 -1.03
CA LEU A 294 0.87 3.82 -0.25
C LEU A 294 -0.40 3.73 -1.12
N GLU A 295 -0.24 3.55 -2.43
CA GLU A 295 -1.37 3.47 -3.38
C GLU A 295 -2.26 2.25 -3.14
N LEU A 296 -1.68 1.17 -2.62
CA LEU A 296 -2.36 -0.11 -2.37
C LEU A 296 -2.80 -0.29 -0.89
N GLY A 297 -2.96 0.81 -0.17
CA GLY A 297 -3.52 0.83 1.18
C GLY A 297 -2.49 1.12 2.28
N ILE A 298 -3.01 1.68 3.33
CA ILE A 298 -2.32 1.96 4.61
C ILE A 298 -2.91 1.06 5.69
#